data_29e5cce46bc7ce9bddeeab1d9570f812
#
_entry.id   29e5cce46bc7ce9bddeeab1d9570f812
#
_cell.length_a   1.000
_cell.length_b   1.000
_cell.length_c   1.000
_cell.angle_alpha   90.00
_cell.angle_beta   90.00
_cell.angle_gamma   90.00
#
_symmetry.space_group_name_H-M   'P 1'
#
loop_
_entity.id
_entity.type
_entity.pdbx_description
1 polymer ?
#
loop_
_entity_poly.entity_id
_entity_poly.type
_entity_poly.pdbx_seq_one_letter_code
_entity_poly.pdbx_strand_id
1 'polypeptide(L)'
;MYVHVPAAWISLASFSCIALLSILNFIFKIKHLPLITKSIAPIGLMFTCIAIVTGSIWGRPTWGTFWAWDARISSMLILALFYLAFIFIHKLVSDEDRANKISSIVAAFGLINIPIIKYSVEWWSTLHQPASIKITGSSSIHSSMLMPLLLMFFVLIMYCALIFLMKY
;
A
#
# COMPACT_ATOMS: atom_id res chain seq x y z
N MET A 1 2.07 13.39 -9.82
CA MET A 1 0.75 13.27 -9.19
C MET A 1 -0.08 12.11 -9.75
N TYR A 2 -0.34 12.02 -11.05
CA TYR A 2 -1.23 11.01 -11.67
C TYR A 2 -0.77 9.55 -11.56
N VAL A 3 0.52 9.28 -11.38
CA VAL A 3 1.05 7.94 -11.09
C VAL A 3 1.21 7.73 -9.59
N HIS A 4 1.83 8.70 -8.89
CA HIS A 4 2.17 8.59 -7.48
C HIS A 4 0.94 8.36 -6.58
N VAL A 5 -0.10 9.19 -6.73
CA VAL A 5 -1.29 9.13 -5.86
C VAL A 5 -2.07 7.82 -6.05
N PRO A 6 -2.41 7.39 -7.29
CA PRO A 6 -3.03 6.09 -7.49
C PRO A 6 -2.18 4.91 -7.01
N ALA A 7 -0.85 4.96 -7.22
CA ALA A 7 0.04 3.91 -6.75
C ALA A 7 0.03 3.80 -5.22
N ALA A 8 0.06 4.93 -4.51
CA ALA A 8 -0.06 4.94 -3.05
C ALA A 8 -1.42 4.39 -2.58
N TRP A 9 -2.52 4.74 -3.22
CA TRP A 9 -3.84 4.20 -2.88
C TRP A 9 -3.91 2.69 -3.07
N ILE A 10 -3.42 2.18 -4.21
CA ILE A 10 -3.38 0.73 -4.48
C ILE A 10 -2.51 0.02 -3.47
N SER A 11 -1.35 0.57 -3.14
CA SER A 11 -0.45 0.02 -2.12
C SER A 11 -1.15 -0.14 -0.76
N LEU A 12 -1.76 0.93 -0.26
CA LEU A 12 -2.46 0.93 1.03
C LEU A 12 -3.67 -0.03 1.02
N ALA A 13 -4.48 0.02 -0.04
CA ALA A 13 -5.65 -0.84 -0.18
C ALA A 13 -5.27 -2.32 -0.26
N SER A 14 -4.23 -2.66 -1.03
CA SER A 14 -3.73 -4.02 -1.17
C SER A 14 -3.23 -4.57 0.16
N PHE A 15 -2.46 -3.79 0.94
CA PHE A 15 -1.99 -4.25 2.24
C PHE A 15 -3.12 -4.41 3.24
N SER A 16 -4.07 -3.47 3.27
CA SER A 16 -5.27 -3.58 4.10
C SER A 16 -6.08 -4.84 3.77
N CYS A 17 -6.25 -5.15 2.48
CA CYS A 17 -6.90 -6.37 2.02
C CYS A 17 -6.13 -7.62 2.48
N ILE A 18 -4.81 -7.67 2.29
CA ILE A 18 -3.96 -8.78 2.77
C ILE A 18 -4.14 -8.97 4.27
N ALA A 19 -4.06 -7.91 5.05
CA ALA A 19 -4.14 -7.99 6.51
C ALA A 19 -5.52 -8.51 6.97
N LEU A 20 -6.61 -7.98 6.41
CA LEU A 20 -7.96 -8.43 6.73
C LEU A 20 -8.18 -9.90 6.35
N LEU A 21 -7.80 -10.29 5.12
CA LEU A 21 -7.93 -11.69 4.68
C LEU A 21 -7.05 -12.64 5.49
N SER A 22 -5.84 -12.21 5.88
CA SER A 22 -4.93 -13.00 6.72
C SER A 22 -5.48 -13.18 8.13
N ILE A 23 -6.08 -12.16 8.73
CA ILE A 23 -6.75 -12.24 10.03
C ILE A 23 -7.98 -13.16 9.94
N LEU A 24 -8.80 -13.04 8.90
CA LEU A 24 -9.93 -13.94 8.67
C LEU A 24 -9.47 -15.39 8.51
N ASN A 25 -8.38 -15.63 7.76
CA ASN A 25 -7.81 -16.97 7.62
C ASN A 25 -7.26 -17.52 8.96
N PHE A 26 -6.64 -16.67 9.76
CA PHE A 26 -6.13 -17.05 11.08
C PHE A 26 -7.25 -17.52 12.02
N ILE A 27 -8.42 -16.86 11.96
CA ILE A 27 -9.58 -17.17 12.81
C ILE A 27 -10.38 -18.36 12.26
N PHE A 28 -10.71 -18.32 10.95
CA PHE A 28 -11.69 -19.25 10.34
C PHE A 28 -11.04 -20.38 9.52
N LYS A 29 -9.72 -20.35 9.28
CA LYS A 29 -8.95 -21.35 8.50
C LYS A 29 -9.54 -21.60 7.10
N ILE A 30 -9.86 -20.53 6.37
CA ILE A 30 -10.45 -20.60 5.03
C ILE A 30 -9.35 -20.84 4.00
N LYS A 31 -9.33 -22.03 3.38
CA LYS A 31 -8.24 -22.54 2.52
C LYS A 31 -7.86 -21.66 1.32
N HIS A 32 -8.79 -20.89 0.75
CA HIS A 32 -8.54 -20.05 -0.43
C HIS A 32 -7.90 -18.69 -0.10
N LEU A 33 -8.04 -18.18 1.13
CA LEU A 33 -7.54 -16.85 1.50
C LEU A 33 -6.03 -16.70 1.40
N PRO A 34 -5.19 -17.68 1.81
CA PRO A 34 -3.75 -17.59 1.63
C PRO A 34 -3.32 -17.47 0.17
N LEU A 35 -4.00 -18.14 -0.75
CA LEU A 35 -3.68 -18.05 -2.18
C LEU A 35 -3.94 -16.64 -2.70
N ILE A 36 -5.06 -16.03 -2.31
CA ILE A 36 -5.42 -14.65 -2.67
C ILE A 36 -4.39 -13.67 -2.11
N THR A 37 -4.03 -13.78 -0.83
CA THR A 37 -3.08 -12.84 -0.20
C THR A 37 -1.68 -12.98 -0.77
N LYS A 38 -1.21 -14.20 -1.07
CA LYS A 38 0.06 -14.47 -1.77
C LYS A 38 0.09 -13.85 -3.17
N SER A 39 -1.04 -13.83 -3.88
CA SER A 39 -1.15 -13.23 -5.22
C SER A 39 -1.16 -11.70 -5.17
N ILE A 40 -1.80 -11.10 -4.17
CA ILE A 40 -1.89 -9.63 -3.99
C ILE A 40 -0.56 -9.04 -3.50
N ALA A 41 0.18 -9.74 -2.63
CA ALA A 41 1.34 -9.18 -1.95
C ALA A 41 2.44 -8.61 -2.90
N PRO A 42 2.88 -9.31 -3.97
CA PRO A 42 3.87 -8.75 -4.88
C PRO A 42 3.33 -7.57 -5.70
N ILE A 43 2.02 -7.52 -5.99
CA ILE A 43 1.38 -6.40 -6.66
C ILE A 43 1.43 -5.17 -5.74
N GLY A 44 1.01 -5.33 -4.48
CA GLY A 44 1.05 -4.26 -3.49
C GLY A 44 2.47 -3.73 -3.25
N LEU A 45 3.47 -4.62 -3.15
CA LEU A 45 4.87 -4.23 -3.03
C LEU A 45 5.35 -3.40 -4.23
N MET A 46 5.03 -3.83 -5.44
CA MET A 46 5.39 -3.10 -6.66
C MET A 46 4.83 -1.67 -6.62
N PHE A 47 3.56 -1.50 -6.28
CA PHE A 47 2.95 -0.18 -6.17
C PHE A 47 3.51 0.65 -5.01
N THR A 48 3.92 0.01 -3.91
CA THR A 48 4.63 0.69 -2.82
C THR A 48 5.97 1.25 -3.31
N CYS A 49 6.75 0.47 -4.05
CA CYS A 49 8.00 0.91 -4.65
C CYS A 49 7.79 2.06 -5.64
N ILE A 50 6.78 1.97 -6.52
CA ILE A 50 6.42 3.04 -7.45
C ILE A 50 6.06 4.32 -6.69
N ALA A 51 5.28 4.22 -5.62
CA ALA A 51 4.92 5.37 -4.80
C ALA A 51 6.14 6.00 -4.12
N ILE A 52 7.05 5.22 -3.56
CA ILE A 52 8.28 5.71 -2.94
C ILE A 52 9.16 6.41 -3.98
N VAL A 53 9.44 5.77 -5.13
CA VAL A 53 10.32 6.33 -6.17
C VAL A 53 9.74 7.61 -6.76
N THR A 54 8.46 7.60 -7.14
CA THR A 54 7.82 8.80 -7.72
C THR A 54 7.66 9.92 -6.69
N GLY A 55 7.45 9.59 -5.42
CA GLY A 55 7.44 10.54 -4.32
C GLY A 55 8.81 11.19 -4.10
N SER A 56 9.89 10.39 -4.13
CA SER A 56 11.27 10.88 -4.03
C SER A 56 11.64 11.82 -5.18
N ILE A 57 11.26 11.47 -6.42
CA ILE A 57 11.50 12.32 -7.60
C ILE A 57 10.77 13.65 -7.45
N TRP A 58 9.52 13.62 -7.00
CA TRP A 58 8.73 14.83 -6.76
C TRP A 58 9.27 15.66 -5.57
N GLY A 59 9.82 15.01 -4.56
CA GLY A 59 10.41 15.66 -3.39
C GLY A 59 11.60 16.54 -3.73
N ARG A 60 12.42 16.16 -4.72
CA ARG A 60 13.61 16.93 -5.10
C ARG A 60 13.34 18.40 -5.46
N PRO A 61 12.43 18.72 -6.39
CA PRO A 61 12.12 20.11 -6.71
C PRO A 61 11.32 20.83 -5.62
N THR A 62 10.58 20.10 -4.77
CA THR A 62 9.67 20.67 -3.78
C THR A 62 10.37 20.95 -2.46
N TRP A 63 11.20 20.04 -2.00
CA TRP A 63 11.86 20.06 -0.68
C TRP A 63 13.38 20.14 -0.75
N GLY A 64 13.95 20.13 -1.95
CA GLY A 64 15.40 20.16 -2.19
C GLY A 64 16.12 18.83 -1.98
N THR A 65 15.42 17.76 -1.59
CA THR A 65 16.00 16.44 -1.35
C THR A 65 15.15 15.34 -1.94
N PHE A 66 15.79 14.22 -2.34
CA PHE A 66 15.06 13.01 -2.77
C PHE A 66 14.44 12.24 -1.61
N TRP A 67 14.99 12.39 -0.40
CA TRP A 67 14.53 11.66 0.78
C TRP A 67 14.55 12.56 2.00
N ALA A 68 13.47 12.57 2.73
CA ALA A 68 13.36 13.19 4.04
C ALA A 68 12.83 12.15 5.02
N TRP A 69 13.42 12.09 6.22
CA TRP A 69 12.98 11.18 7.28
C TRP A 69 11.76 11.76 7.99
N ASP A 70 10.69 12.00 7.26
CA ASP A 70 9.41 12.39 7.85
C ASP A 70 8.52 11.15 8.13
N ALA A 71 7.46 11.35 8.89
CA ALA A 71 6.60 10.25 9.32
C ALA A 71 5.92 9.54 8.14
N ARG A 72 5.57 10.26 7.06
CA ARG A 72 4.89 9.66 5.90
C ARG A 72 5.84 8.82 5.04
N ILE A 73 7.02 9.33 4.71
CA ILE A 73 8.00 8.61 3.88
C ILE A 73 8.52 7.39 4.63
N SER A 74 8.87 7.57 5.92
CA SER A 74 9.37 6.50 6.77
C SER A 74 8.35 5.38 6.96
N SER A 75 7.08 5.71 7.19
CA SER A 75 6.02 4.68 7.32
C SER A 75 5.68 4.00 5.99
N MET A 76 5.83 4.66 4.84
CA MET A 76 5.74 3.99 3.53
C MET A 76 6.88 2.99 3.30
N LEU A 77 8.11 3.32 3.74
CA LEU A 77 9.23 2.37 3.71
C LEU A 77 8.96 1.18 4.63
N ILE A 78 8.46 1.42 5.85
CA ILE A 78 8.05 0.35 6.77
C ILE A 78 6.97 -0.54 6.14
N LEU A 79 6.01 0.03 5.40
CA LEU A 79 5.01 -0.75 4.66
C LEU A 79 5.66 -1.67 3.62
N ALA A 80 6.67 -1.17 2.87
CA ALA A 80 7.43 -2.01 1.93
C ALA A 80 8.12 -3.18 2.64
N LEU A 81 8.69 -2.94 3.83
CA LEU A 81 9.31 -4.00 4.64
C LEU A 81 8.27 -5.03 5.14
N PHE A 82 7.07 -4.61 5.50
CA PHE A 82 5.99 -5.54 5.85
C PHE A 82 5.57 -6.40 4.65
N TYR A 83 5.48 -5.84 3.44
CA TYR A 83 5.25 -6.62 2.22
C TYR A 83 6.35 -7.64 1.96
N LEU A 84 7.61 -7.21 2.07
CA LEU A 84 8.76 -8.10 1.91
C LEU A 84 8.74 -9.22 2.94
N ALA A 85 8.52 -8.90 4.22
CA ALA A 85 8.44 -9.89 5.28
C ALA A 85 7.33 -10.92 4.99
N PHE A 86 6.13 -10.45 4.60
CA PHE A 86 5.01 -11.31 4.22
C PHE A 86 5.39 -12.28 3.08
N ILE A 87 6.01 -11.77 2.01
CA ILE A 87 6.42 -12.56 0.85
C ILE A 87 7.51 -13.56 1.24
N PHE A 88 8.53 -13.13 2.01
CA PHE A 88 9.64 -14.00 2.40
C PHE A 88 9.22 -15.11 3.37
N ILE A 89 8.28 -14.85 4.29
CA ILE A 89 7.73 -15.90 5.15
C ILE A 89 7.17 -17.05 4.32
N HIS A 90 6.37 -16.76 3.30
CA HIS A 90 5.81 -17.78 2.42
C HIS A 90 6.82 -18.46 1.49
N LYS A 91 8.00 -17.88 1.29
CA LYS A 91 9.09 -18.51 0.52
C LYS A 91 10.02 -19.35 1.38
N LEU A 92 10.25 -18.96 2.62
CA LEU A 92 11.26 -19.57 3.48
C LEU A 92 10.69 -20.63 4.44
N VAL A 93 9.41 -20.50 4.81
CA VAL A 93 8.75 -21.46 5.71
C VAL A 93 8.06 -22.52 4.86
N SER A 94 8.57 -23.76 4.90
CA SER A 94 8.07 -24.89 4.11
C SER A 94 6.70 -25.39 4.57
N ASP A 95 6.38 -25.27 5.86
CA ASP A 95 5.08 -25.61 6.43
C ASP A 95 4.09 -24.48 6.14
N GLU A 96 3.09 -24.73 5.29
CA GLU A 96 2.09 -23.75 4.89
C GLU A 96 1.24 -23.22 6.06
N ASP A 97 0.85 -24.07 7.00
CA ASP A 97 0.05 -23.64 8.15
C ASP A 97 0.85 -22.71 9.06
N ARG A 98 2.12 -23.04 9.27
CA ARG A 98 3.03 -22.20 10.03
C ARG A 98 3.32 -20.88 9.31
N ALA A 99 3.57 -20.92 8.00
CA ALA A 99 3.76 -19.73 7.19
C ALA A 99 2.54 -18.81 7.25
N ASN A 100 1.33 -19.35 7.11
CA ASN A 100 0.07 -18.59 7.20
C ASN A 100 -0.12 -17.95 8.58
N LYS A 101 0.20 -18.63 9.67
CA LYS A 101 0.10 -18.07 11.03
C LYS A 101 1.08 -16.92 11.23
N ILE A 102 2.35 -17.10 10.87
CA ILE A 102 3.38 -16.06 11.04
C ILE A 102 3.07 -14.83 10.16
N SER A 103 2.73 -15.06 8.89
CA SER A 103 2.40 -13.99 7.96
C SER A 103 1.13 -13.22 8.37
N SER A 104 0.14 -13.88 8.98
CA SER A 104 -1.05 -13.21 9.52
C SER A 104 -0.71 -12.27 10.68
N ILE A 105 0.20 -12.67 11.56
CA ILE A 105 0.69 -11.81 12.65
C ILE A 105 1.43 -10.59 12.07
N VAL A 106 2.33 -10.80 11.11
CA VAL A 106 3.06 -9.71 10.45
C VAL A 106 2.10 -8.77 9.73
N ALA A 107 1.10 -9.29 9.03
CA ALA A 107 0.08 -8.49 8.36
C ALA A 107 -0.77 -7.68 9.35
N ALA A 108 -1.12 -8.24 10.52
CA ALA A 108 -1.86 -7.53 11.56
C ALA A 108 -1.05 -6.34 12.13
N PHE A 109 0.25 -6.53 12.38
CA PHE A 109 1.14 -5.42 12.79
C PHE A 109 1.27 -4.36 11.68
N GLY A 110 1.42 -4.78 10.43
CA GLY A 110 1.48 -3.85 9.30
C GLY A 110 0.18 -3.07 9.09
N LEU A 111 -0.98 -3.61 9.48
CA LEU A 111 -2.26 -2.90 9.43
C LEU A 111 -2.26 -1.66 10.35
N ILE A 112 -1.56 -1.73 11.50
CA ILE A 112 -1.41 -0.58 12.41
C ILE A 112 -0.64 0.57 11.73
N ASN A 113 0.26 0.27 10.79
CA ASN A 113 1.02 1.28 10.05
C ASN A 113 0.15 2.05 9.03
N ILE A 114 -0.97 1.50 8.57
CA ILE A 114 -1.85 2.16 7.59
C ILE A 114 -2.42 3.50 8.10
N PRO A 115 -3.05 3.57 9.29
CA PRO A 115 -3.48 4.85 9.86
C PRO A 115 -2.32 5.85 10.03
N ILE A 116 -1.13 5.37 10.43
CA ILE A 116 0.04 6.23 10.58
C ILE A 116 0.40 6.89 9.24
N ILE A 117 0.45 6.14 8.14
CA ILE A 117 0.67 6.70 6.80
C ILE A 117 -0.41 7.72 6.45
N LYS A 118 -1.68 7.37 6.67
CA LYS A 118 -2.83 8.19 6.27
C LYS A 118 -2.89 9.51 7.02
N TYR A 119 -2.72 9.48 8.34
CA TYR A 119 -2.90 10.62 9.23
C TYR A 119 -1.58 11.28 9.66
N SER A 120 -0.44 10.83 9.15
CA SER A 120 0.89 11.36 9.49
C SER A 120 1.00 12.88 9.35
N VAL A 121 0.35 13.47 8.34
CA VAL A 121 0.37 14.92 8.09
C VAL A 121 -0.49 15.68 9.11
N GLU A 122 -1.50 15.03 9.67
CA GLU A 122 -2.39 15.64 10.67
C GLU A 122 -1.81 15.51 12.09
N TRP A 123 -1.09 14.40 12.37
CA TRP A 123 -0.54 14.12 13.68
C TRP A 123 0.85 14.69 13.92
N TRP A 124 1.64 14.85 12.86
CA TRP A 124 3.02 15.37 12.92
C TRP A 124 3.26 16.44 11.88
N SER A 125 4.24 17.30 12.14
CA SER A 125 4.77 18.22 11.13
C SER A 125 5.55 17.43 10.08
N THR A 126 4.98 17.28 8.88
CA THR A 126 5.62 16.61 7.75
C THR A 126 5.79 17.58 6.58
N LEU A 127 6.69 17.26 5.65
CA LEU A 127 6.87 18.03 4.42
C LEU A 127 5.73 17.82 3.42
N HIS A 128 4.91 16.79 3.62
CA HIS A 128 3.80 16.46 2.74
C HIS A 128 2.60 17.38 2.97
N GLN A 129 1.93 17.69 1.86
CA GLN A 129 0.67 18.42 1.90
C GLN A 129 -0.47 17.51 2.43
N PRO A 130 -1.49 18.11 3.08
CA PRO A 130 -2.73 17.41 3.42
C PRO A 130 -3.39 16.77 2.19
N ALA A 131 -4.25 15.78 2.41
CA ALA A 131 -4.95 15.11 1.32
C ALA A 131 -5.78 16.09 0.50
N SER A 132 -5.46 16.22 -0.80
CA SER A 132 -6.18 17.09 -1.74
C SER A 132 -7.56 16.55 -2.12
N ILE A 133 -7.79 15.25 -1.95
CA ILE A 133 -9.09 14.58 -2.16
C ILE A 133 -9.60 14.13 -0.80
N LYS A 134 -10.74 14.67 -0.39
CA LYS A 134 -11.40 14.31 0.87
C LYS A 134 -12.72 13.60 0.56
N ILE A 135 -13.04 12.56 1.34
CA ILE A 135 -14.31 11.84 1.24
C ILE A 135 -15.45 12.69 1.79
N THR A 136 -15.15 13.51 2.82
CA THR A 136 -16.08 14.43 3.47
C THR A 136 -15.54 15.84 3.38
N GLY A 137 -16.29 16.77 2.77
CA GLY A 137 -15.93 18.18 2.61
C GLY A 137 -15.45 18.56 1.21
N SER A 138 -15.06 19.83 1.03
CA SER A 138 -14.57 20.34 -0.25
C SER A 138 -13.18 19.79 -0.56
N SER A 139 -13.05 19.15 -1.71
CA SER A 139 -11.74 18.73 -2.25
C SER A 139 -11.00 19.98 -2.75
N SER A 140 -9.69 20.07 -2.46
CA SER A 140 -8.85 21.18 -2.93
C SER A 140 -8.30 20.98 -4.35
N ILE A 141 -8.58 19.84 -4.98
CA ILE A 141 -8.13 19.53 -6.35
C ILE A 141 -9.08 20.17 -7.38
N HIS A 142 -8.52 20.80 -8.40
CA HIS A 142 -9.31 21.36 -9.50
C HIS A 142 -9.96 20.23 -10.33
N SER A 143 -11.20 20.45 -10.81
CA SER A 143 -11.97 19.42 -11.54
C SER A 143 -11.27 18.88 -12.79
N SER A 144 -10.53 19.73 -13.51
CA SER A 144 -9.73 19.31 -14.69
C SER A 144 -8.60 18.33 -14.35
N MET A 145 -8.11 18.31 -13.11
CA MET A 145 -7.07 17.41 -12.65
C MET A 145 -7.64 16.11 -12.05
N LEU A 146 -8.88 16.15 -11.56
CA LEU A 146 -9.52 15.01 -10.92
C LEU A 146 -9.82 13.90 -11.93
N MET A 147 -10.37 14.24 -13.11
CA MET A 147 -10.74 13.25 -14.12
C MET A 147 -9.54 12.42 -14.63
N PRO A 148 -8.41 13.00 -15.06
CA PRO A 148 -7.24 12.23 -15.44
C PRO A 148 -6.67 11.36 -14.30
N LEU A 149 -6.75 11.83 -13.04
CA LEU A 149 -6.31 11.06 -11.88
C LEU A 149 -7.17 9.81 -11.68
N LEU A 150 -8.50 9.94 -11.72
CA LEU A 150 -9.43 8.82 -11.56
C LEU A 150 -9.33 7.83 -12.71
N LEU A 151 -9.14 8.33 -13.94
CA LEU A 151 -8.95 7.48 -15.11
C LEU A 151 -7.66 6.66 -14.98
N MET A 152 -6.55 7.27 -14.54
CA MET A 152 -5.30 6.55 -14.28
C MET A 152 -5.46 5.53 -13.15
N PHE A 153 -6.15 5.87 -12.07
CA PHE A 153 -6.45 4.93 -10.99
C PHE A 153 -7.23 3.72 -11.51
N PHE A 154 -8.25 3.96 -12.34
CA PHE A 154 -9.05 2.88 -12.94
C PHE A 154 -8.19 1.97 -13.84
N VAL A 155 -7.35 2.53 -14.70
CA VAL A 155 -6.43 1.76 -15.57
C VAL A 155 -5.48 0.90 -14.73
N LEU A 156 -4.91 1.46 -13.66
CA LEU A 156 -4.02 0.70 -12.77
C LEU A 156 -4.76 -0.41 -12.01
N ILE A 157 -6.01 -0.20 -11.62
CA ILE A 157 -6.86 -1.27 -11.03
C ILE A 157 -7.09 -2.39 -12.04
N MET A 158 -7.42 -2.07 -13.30
CA MET A 158 -7.57 -3.08 -14.35
C MET A 158 -6.26 -3.87 -14.58
N TYR A 159 -5.14 -3.18 -14.56
CA TYR A 159 -3.82 -3.82 -14.63
C TYR A 159 -3.55 -4.76 -13.45
N CYS A 160 -3.88 -4.33 -12.21
CA CYS A 160 -3.80 -5.18 -11.03
C CYS A 160 -4.67 -6.43 -11.15
N ALA A 161 -5.91 -6.26 -11.61
CA ALA A 161 -6.84 -7.37 -11.81
C ALA A 161 -6.30 -8.38 -12.84
N LEU A 162 -5.73 -7.90 -13.95
CA LEU A 162 -5.10 -8.76 -14.96
C LEU A 162 -3.93 -9.57 -14.36
N ILE A 163 -3.00 -8.91 -13.68
CA ILE A 163 -1.86 -9.61 -13.04
C ILE A 163 -2.35 -10.61 -11.99
N PHE A 164 -3.36 -10.23 -11.20
CA PHE A 164 -3.94 -11.11 -10.20
C PHE A 164 -4.50 -12.38 -10.84
N LEU A 165 -5.31 -12.25 -11.91
CA LEU A 165 -5.89 -13.38 -12.63
C LEU A 165 -4.83 -14.28 -13.29
N MET A 166 -3.70 -13.72 -13.70
CA MET A 166 -2.58 -14.51 -14.25
C MET A 166 -1.81 -15.29 -13.17
N LYS A 167 -1.90 -14.89 -11.91
CA LYS A 167 -1.19 -15.52 -10.78
C LYS A 167 -2.06 -16.42 -9.92
N TYR A 168 -3.37 -16.18 -9.93
CA TYR A 168 -4.37 -16.97 -9.21
C TYR A 168 -4.71 -18.27 -9.94
#